data_c5626aba511bf5ecd493bd101f75796d
#
_entry.id   c5626aba511bf5ecd493bd101f75796d
#
_cell.length_a   1.000
_cell.length_b   1.000
_cell.length_c   1.000
_cell.angle_alpha   90.00
_cell.angle_beta   90.00
_cell.angle_gamma   90.00
#
_symmetry.space_group_name_H-M   'P 1'
#
loop_
_entity.id
_entity.type
_entity.pdbx_description
1 polymer ?
#
loop_
_entity_poly.entity_id
_entity_poly.type
_entity_poly.pdbx_seq_one_letter_code
_entity_poly.pdbx_strand_id
1 'polypeptide(L)'
;MLGDKVLTTVESQKKSEYSDYSVYVNLSEGKQMLKVLFLDGSMNLDYIDFTRTEYNLPEIQSDKTYKIVAKHSGKAIGLSVDNQVNGTSIVQKTYVDEGSLSWNLHLVGDAFYGFQSGSSKLFMTVRGNKYIQQFPFDTTVDVAKWGIQCVDENYFCITAKGTGTVLEVVDSSDKENAVLGLAPFTGADNQLFSIQEIGDATGIGGIEVVKAITYPNPFTDYINISVPAKEGGKFTLYIYTSSGNLVYSDSQVVAENVVTFTWNPGFSIPKGLFIYSLKGDTFCAGGKIVKQ
;
A
#
# COMPACT_ATOMS: atom_id res chain seq x y z
N MET A 1 12.49 -12.66 18.79
CA MET A 1 12.86 -11.29 18.39
C MET A 1 11.92 -10.92 17.27
N LEU A 2 10.95 -10.08 17.52
CA LEU A 2 10.37 -9.27 16.46
C LEU A 2 11.52 -8.32 16.09
N GLY A 3 12.10 -8.53 14.90
CA GLY A 3 13.24 -7.74 14.46
C GLY A 3 12.95 -6.24 14.53
N ASP A 4 13.91 -5.41 14.26
CA ASP A 4 13.87 -3.94 14.29
C ASP A 4 12.83 -3.32 13.32
N LYS A 5 11.61 -3.89 13.26
CA LYS A 5 10.50 -3.34 12.46
C LYS A 5 9.99 -2.08 13.17
N VAL A 6 10.15 -0.94 12.54
CA VAL A 6 9.51 0.29 12.97
C VAL A 6 8.01 0.19 12.65
N LEU A 7 7.16 0.38 13.66
CA LEU A 7 5.71 0.32 13.50
C LEU A 7 5.12 1.65 13.05
N THR A 8 5.64 2.74 13.60
CA THR A 8 5.23 4.11 13.29
C THR A 8 6.28 5.10 13.76
N THR A 9 6.24 6.30 13.24
CA THR A 9 7.03 7.44 13.71
C THR A 9 6.09 8.59 14.02
N VAL A 10 6.26 9.21 15.17
CA VAL A 10 5.50 10.38 15.59
C VAL A 10 6.43 11.59 15.59
N GLU A 11 6.07 12.61 14.83
CA GLU A 11 6.77 13.90 14.87
C GLU A 11 6.04 14.84 15.83
N SER A 12 6.71 15.21 16.90
CA SER A 12 6.18 16.17 17.85
C SER A 12 6.58 17.60 17.47
N GLN A 13 5.67 18.53 17.64
CA GLN A 13 6.00 19.95 17.57
C GLN A 13 6.69 20.38 18.86
N LYS A 14 7.73 21.24 18.76
CA LYS A 14 8.36 21.82 19.93
C LYS A 14 7.36 22.72 20.66
N LYS A 15 6.93 22.30 21.83
CA LYS A 15 6.00 23.04 22.69
C LYS A 15 6.59 23.17 24.09
N SER A 16 6.18 24.22 24.80
CA SER A 16 6.54 24.42 26.22
C SER A 16 5.67 23.62 27.19
N GLU A 17 4.59 22.99 26.67
CA GLU A 17 3.62 22.23 27.46
C GLU A 17 3.49 20.81 26.92
N TYR A 18 3.09 19.88 27.79
CA TYR A 18 2.77 18.52 27.39
C TYR A 18 1.63 18.50 26.37
N SER A 19 1.72 17.62 25.42
CA SER A 19 0.68 17.41 24.40
C SER A 19 0.56 15.93 24.10
N ASP A 20 -0.68 15.46 23.98
CA ASP A 20 -0.96 14.08 23.62
C ASP A 20 -0.82 13.88 22.09
N TYR A 21 -0.21 12.78 21.73
CA TYR A 21 -0.09 12.31 20.35
C TYR A 21 -0.63 10.90 20.29
N SER A 22 -1.61 10.65 19.43
CA SER A 22 -2.20 9.34 19.24
C SER A 22 -1.88 8.81 17.86
N VAL A 23 -1.49 7.53 17.78
CA VAL A 23 -1.25 6.83 16.53
C VAL A 23 -1.81 5.40 16.63
N TYR A 24 -2.27 4.87 15.52
CA TYR A 24 -2.68 3.49 15.45
C TYR A 24 -1.54 2.62 14.92
N VAL A 25 -1.36 1.47 15.53
CA VAL A 25 -0.36 0.48 15.12
C VAL A 25 -0.95 -0.92 15.12
N ASN A 26 -0.53 -1.76 14.16
CA ASN A 26 -0.87 -3.17 14.15
C ASN A 26 0.10 -3.94 15.05
N LEU A 27 -0.44 -4.57 16.09
CA LEU A 27 0.31 -5.49 16.96
C LEU A 27 -0.26 -6.89 16.81
N SER A 28 0.62 -7.86 16.60
CA SER A 28 0.22 -9.27 16.56
C SER A 28 -0.22 -9.74 17.96
N GLU A 29 -1.05 -10.76 18.02
CA GLU A 29 -1.43 -11.41 19.27
C GLU A 29 -0.20 -11.99 19.98
N GLY A 30 -0.19 -11.95 21.31
CA GLY A 30 0.82 -12.52 22.16
C GLY A 30 1.75 -11.49 22.82
N LYS A 31 2.77 -11.99 23.51
CA LYS A 31 3.74 -11.14 24.23
C LYS A 31 4.76 -10.55 23.27
N GLN A 32 4.86 -9.23 23.26
CA GLN A 32 5.76 -8.48 22.38
C GLN A 32 6.61 -7.48 23.17
N MET A 33 7.77 -7.15 22.65
CA MET A 33 8.62 -6.09 23.17
C MET A 33 8.52 -4.87 22.25
N LEU A 34 8.01 -3.77 22.77
CA LEU A 34 7.97 -2.49 22.09
C LEU A 34 9.16 -1.65 22.53
N LYS A 35 9.78 -0.97 21.59
CA LYS A 35 10.91 -0.06 21.82
C LYS A 35 10.53 1.32 21.34
N VAL A 36 10.66 2.31 22.22
CA VAL A 36 10.52 3.73 21.85
C VAL A 36 11.91 4.30 21.64
N LEU A 37 12.12 4.91 20.47
CA LEU A 37 13.37 5.56 20.10
C LEU A 37 13.11 7.05 19.92
N PHE A 38 13.93 7.86 20.58
CA PHE A 38 14.00 9.29 20.32
C PHE A 38 15.04 9.51 19.24
N LEU A 39 14.58 9.90 18.05
CA LEU A 39 15.45 10.01 16.87
C LEU A 39 16.13 11.37 16.79
N ASP A 40 15.52 12.41 17.36
CA ASP A 40 16.06 13.77 17.35
C ASP A 40 15.51 14.61 18.52
N GLY A 41 16.32 15.58 18.96
CA GLY A 41 15.93 16.56 19.97
C GLY A 41 15.86 16.07 21.41
N SER A 42 15.41 16.96 22.29
CA SER A 42 15.10 16.68 23.70
C SER A 42 13.59 16.60 23.88
N MET A 43 13.10 15.47 24.35
CA MET A 43 11.68 15.26 24.63
C MET A 43 11.52 14.61 26.00
N ASN A 44 10.54 15.09 26.75
CA ASN A 44 10.10 14.44 27.98
C ASN A 44 8.86 13.61 27.64
N LEU A 45 8.93 12.32 27.89
CA LEU A 45 7.80 11.41 27.78
C LEU A 45 7.20 11.21 29.15
N ASP A 46 5.91 11.50 29.31
CA ASP A 46 5.20 11.33 30.56
C ASP A 46 4.62 9.91 30.64
N TYR A 47 3.80 9.52 29.67
CA TYR A 47 3.19 8.19 29.65
C TYR A 47 2.97 7.69 28.24
N ILE A 48 2.69 6.39 28.12
CA ILE A 48 2.22 5.73 26.90
C ILE A 48 1.03 4.86 27.29
N ASP A 49 -0.12 5.15 26.71
CA ASP A 49 -1.33 4.35 26.85
C ASP A 49 -1.59 3.54 25.61
N PHE A 50 -2.10 2.32 25.79
CA PHE A 50 -2.54 1.45 24.72
C PHE A 50 -4.03 1.18 24.84
N THR A 51 -4.78 1.59 23.83
CA THR A 51 -6.20 1.29 23.72
C THR A 51 -6.41 0.37 22.53
N ARG A 52 -7.05 -0.79 22.76
CA ARG A 52 -7.42 -1.68 21.67
C ARG A 52 -8.52 -1.03 20.83
N THR A 53 -8.31 -1.02 19.52
CA THR A 53 -9.33 -0.62 18.54
C THR A 53 -9.62 -1.79 17.61
N GLU A 54 -10.74 -1.75 16.93
CA GLU A 54 -11.10 -2.75 15.90
C GLU A 54 -10.69 -2.31 14.49
N TYR A 55 -9.92 -1.23 14.37
CA TYR A 55 -9.47 -0.72 13.08
C TYR A 55 -8.40 -1.64 12.47
N ASN A 56 -8.65 -2.03 11.22
CA ASN A 56 -7.66 -2.71 10.41
C ASN A 56 -6.85 -1.68 9.62
N LEU A 57 -5.62 -1.44 10.05
CA LEU A 57 -4.71 -0.56 9.31
C LEU A 57 -4.30 -1.24 7.99
N PRO A 58 -4.43 -0.58 6.84
CA PRO A 58 -3.94 -1.14 5.59
C PRO A 58 -2.42 -1.35 5.68
N GLU A 59 -1.97 -2.52 5.27
CA GLU A 59 -0.55 -2.80 5.14
C GLU A 59 -0.05 -2.20 3.81
N ILE A 60 0.80 -1.17 3.90
CA ILE A 60 1.42 -0.57 2.71
C ILE A 60 2.52 -1.50 2.21
N GLN A 61 2.35 -2.02 1.00
CA GLN A 61 3.27 -2.93 0.33
C GLN A 61 4.03 -2.17 -0.76
N SER A 62 5.36 -2.35 -0.82
CA SER A 62 6.22 -1.60 -1.75
C SER A 62 6.09 -2.03 -3.22
N ASP A 63 5.48 -3.19 -3.47
CA ASP A 63 5.18 -3.74 -4.80
C ASP A 63 3.79 -3.36 -5.32
N LYS A 64 3.03 -2.60 -4.54
CA LYS A 64 1.69 -2.15 -4.88
C LYS A 64 1.65 -0.69 -5.31
N THR A 65 0.63 -0.36 -6.08
CA THR A 65 0.33 1.00 -6.53
C THR A 65 -0.91 1.51 -5.81
N TYR A 66 -0.88 2.77 -5.42
CA TYR A 66 -1.92 3.41 -4.62
C TYR A 66 -2.41 4.70 -5.25
N LYS A 67 -3.69 5.00 -5.09
CA LYS A 67 -4.21 6.36 -5.18
C LYS A 67 -4.36 6.92 -3.77
N ILE A 68 -4.10 8.20 -3.63
CA ILE A 68 -4.21 8.93 -2.37
C ILE A 68 -5.30 9.97 -2.56
N VAL A 69 -6.35 9.91 -1.74
CA VAL A 69 -7.58 10.70 -1.94
C VAL A 69 -7.83 11.59 -0.73
N ALA A 70 -7.95 12.89 -0.96
CA ALA A 70 -8.26 13.87 0.08
C ALA A 70 -9.69 13.69 0.61
N LYS A 71 -9.85 13.65 1.93
CA LYS A 71 -11.14 13.41 2.60
C LYS A 71 -12.20 14.48 2.27
N HIS A 72 -11.81 15.76 2.31
CA HIS A 72 -12.73 16.88 2.15
C HIS A 72 -13.33 16.99 0.74
N SER A 73 -12.55 16.64 -0.29
CA SER A 73 -12.94 16.86 -1.70
C SER A 73 -13.23 15.57 -2.47
N GLY A 74 -12.80 14.40 -1.95
CA GLY A 74 -12.86 13.14 -2.67
C GLY A 74 -11.93 13.07 -3.90
N LYS A 75 -11.04 14.05 -4.09
CA LYS A 75 -10.11 14.11 -5.22
C LYS A 75 -8.79 13.42 -4.90
N ALA A 76 -8.20 12.79 -5.91
CA ALA A 76 -6.89 12.16 -5.80
C ALA A 76 -5.77 13.22 -5.90
N ILE A 77 -4.66 12.96 -5.21
CA ILE A 77 -3.44 13.77 -5.37
C ILE A 77 -2.56 13.19 -6.46
N GLY A 78 -1.94 14.05 -7.25
CA GLY A 78 -1.05 13.65 -8.33
C GLY A 78 -0.37 14.83 -9.01
N LEU A 79 0.27 14.57 -10.15
CA LEU A 79 1.00 15.58 -10.89
C LEU A 79 0.03 16.58 -11.54
N SER A 80 0.34 17.88 -11.47
CA SER A 80 -0.44 18.91 -12.16
C SER A 80 -0.43 18.71 -13.66
N VAL A 81 0.69 18.25 -14.21
CA VAL A 81 0.89 17.86 -15.61
C VAL A 81 1.65 16.54 -15.62
N ASP A 82 1.19 15.57 -16.44
CA ASP A 82 1.90 14.30 -16.62
C ASP A 82 3.17 14.50 -17.44
N ASN A 83 4.28 14.65 -16.74
CA ASN A 83 5.61 14.81 -17.32
C ASN A 83 6.71 14.32 -16.36
N GLN A 84 7.95 14.27 -16.85
CA GLN A 84 9.14 13.90 -16.06
C GLN A 84 10.01 15.11 -15.69
N VAL A 85 9.42 16.30 -15.62
CA VAL A 85 10.15 17.54 -15.32
C VAL A 85 10.25 17.74 -13.82
N ASN A 86 11.46 17.98 -13.32
CA ASN A 86 11.71 18.35 -11.93
C ASN A 86 10.98 19.65 -11.60
N GLY A 87 10.32 19.70 -10.45
CA GLY A 87 9.58 20.86 -10.01
C GLY A 87 8.11 20.90 -10.44
N THR A 88 7.60 19.88 -11.15
CA THR A 88 6.17 19.77 -11.43
C THR A 88 5.42 19.68 -10.10
N SER A 89 4.41 20.53 -9.93
CA SER A 89 3.62 20.62 -8.69
C SER A 89 2.74 19.38 -8.48
N ILE A 90 2.57 19.01 -7.24
CA ILE A 90 1.56 18.03 -6.82
C ILE A 90 0.28 18.78 -6.45
N VAL A 91 -0.84 18.33 -6.99
CA VAL A 91 -2.16 18.95 -6.88
C VAL A 91 -3.23 17.89 -6.62
N GLN A 92 -4.44 18.30 -6.24
CA GLN A 92 -5.59 17.38 -6.27
C GLN A 92 -6.32 17.46 -7.62
N LYS A 93 -6.84 16.32 -8.08
CA LYS A 93 -7.60 16.18 -9.33
C LYS A 93 -8.69 15.14 -9.18
N THR A 94 -9.75 15.25 -9.95
CA THR A 94 -10.70 14.15 -10.12
C THR A 94 -9.97 12.91 -10.59
N TYR A 95 -10.15 11.80 -9.86
CA TYR A 95 -9.42 10.57 -10.17
C TYR A 95 -9.83 10.01 -11.53
N VAL A 96 -8.84 9.73 -12.34
CA VAL A 96 -8.88 8.90 -13.54
C VAL A 96 -7.74 7.89 -13.42
N ASP A 97 -7.88 6.73 -14.04
CA ASP A 97 -6.86 5.68 -13.96
C ASP A 97 -5.66 6.02 -14.86
N GLU A 98 -4.83 6.93 -14.36
CA GLU A 98 -3.61 7.42 -15.01
C GLU A 98 -2.43 7.36 -14.05
N GLY A 99 -1.26 7.06 -14.58
CA GLY A 99 -0.01 6.99 -13.80
C GLY A 99 0.34 8.28 -13.05
N SER A 100 -0.12 9.44 -13.53
CA SER A 100 0.08 10.75 -12.89
C SER A 100 -0.70 10.93 -11.58
N LEU A 101 -1.75 10.12 -11.35
CA LEU A 101 -2.58 10.08 -10.15
C LEU A 101 -2.33 8.84 -9.30
N SER A 102 -1.28 8.11 -9.58
CA SER A 102 -0.90 6.88 -8.90
C SER A 102 0.49 6.99 -8.25
N TRP A 103 0.68 6.24 -7.16
CA TRP A 103 1.86 6.31 -6.31
C TRP A 103 2.35 4.92 -5.92
N ASN A 104 3.66 4.68 -6.03
CA ASN A 104 4.33 3.56 -5.39
C ASN A 104 4.98 4.06 -4.09
N LEU A 105 4.68 3.41 -2.98
CA LEU A 105 5.15 3.82 -1.67
C LEU A 105 6.32 2.93 -1.24
N HIS A 106 7.52 3.49 -1.18
CA HIS A 106 8.75 2.78 -0.81
C HIS A 106 9.12 3.09 0.63
N LEU A 107 9.28 2.07 1.46
CA LEU A 107 9.83 2.25 2.81
C LEU A 107 11.31 2.68 2.69
N VAL A 108 11.64 3.86 3.22
CA VAL A 108 12.98 4.47 3.09
C VAL A 108 13.71 4.60 4.43
N GLY A 109 13.24 3.90 5.44
CA GLY A 109 13.80 3.82 6.79
C GLY A 109 12.90 4.44 7.85
N ASP A 110 13.01 3.98 9.10
CA ASP A 110 12.35 4.50 10.30
C ASP A 110 10.84 4.74 10.16
N ALA A 111 10.11 3.85 9.43
CA ALA A 111 8.70 3.96 9.07
C ALA A 111 8.35 5.21 8.20
N PHE A 112 9.33 5.81 7.52
CA PHE A 112 9.08 6.82 6.51
C PHE A 112 9.01 6.20 5.11
N TYR A 113 8.21 6.81 4.25
CA TYR A 113 7.98 6.39 2.89
C TYR A 113 8.41 7.46 1.89
N GLY A 114 9.00 7.01 0.78
CA GLY A 114 9.12 7.80 -0.43
C GLY A 114 7.90 7.55 -1.32
N PHE A 115 7.22 8.60 -1.76
CA PHE A 115 6.05 8.51 -2.65
C PHE A 115 6.51 8.74 -4.09
N GLN A 116 6.65 7.66 -4.86
CA GLN A 116 7.07 7.70 -6.25
C GLN A 116 5.87 7.75 -7.18
N SER A 117 5.83 8.73 -8.08
CA SER A 117 4.77 8.81 -9.10
C SER A 117 4.80 7.60 -10.04
N GLY A 118 3.63 7.04 -10.32
CA GLY A 118 3.47 5.90 -11.24
C GLY A 118 3.89 6.22 -12.68
N SER A 119 3.76 7.47 -13.13
CA SER A 119 4.16 7.88 -14.49
C SER A 119 5.60 8.36 -14.56
N SER A 120 5.96 9.40 -13.82
CA SER A 120 7.27 10.08 -13.95
C SER A 120 8.43 9.33 -13.30
N LYS A 121 8.14 8.46 -12.32
CA LYS A 121 9.11 7.79 -11.44
C LYS A 121 9.92 8.75 -10.54
N LEU A 122 9.54 10.03 -10.51
CA LEU A 122 10.06 11.01 -9.55
C LEU A 122 9.27 10.95 -8.24
N PHE A 123 9.80 11.54 -7.18
CA PHE A 123 9.25 11.45 -5.83
C PHE A 123 8.62 12.74 -5.37
N MET A 124 7.53 12.63 -4.62
CA MET A 124 6.92 13.74 -3.91
C MET A 124 7.91 14.33 -2.92
N THR A 125 8.19 15.61 -3.05
CA THR A 125 9.28 16.29 -2.36
C THR A 125 8.84 17.65 -1.86
N VAL A 126 9.25 18.01 -0.64
CA VAL A 126 9.07 19.36 -0.08
C VAL A 126 10.10 20.32 -0.67
N ARG A 127 9.67 21.50 -1.13
CA ARG A 127 10.56 22.56 -1.60
C ARG A 127 10.22 23.89 -0.94
N GLY A 128 11.27 24.60 -0.49
CA GLY A 128 11.11 25.90 0.15
C GLY A 128 10.17 25.88 1.38
N ASN A 129 10.15 24.77 2.09
CA ASN A 129 9.37 24.51 3.31
C ASN A 129 7.84 24.53 3.15
N LYS A 130 7.31 24.60 1.92
CA LYS A 130 5.84 24.62 1.69
C LYS A 130 5.34 24.09 0.36
N TYR A 131 6.18 24.07 -0.68
CA TYR A 131 5.75 23.60 -2.01
C TYR A 131 5.93 22.11 -2.13
N ILE A 132 4.92 21.42 -2.63
CA ILE A 132 4.96 19.98 -2.88
C ILE A 132 5.13 19.77 -4.38
N GLN A 133 6.27 19.22 -4.75
CA GLN A 133 6.68 19.06 -6.15
C GLN A 133 7.36 17.70 -6.34
N GLN A 134 7.51 17.24 -7.57
CA GLN A 134 8.28 16.03 -7.86
C GLN A 134 9.75 16.33 -8.13
N PHE A 135 10.63 15.48 -7.61
CA PHE A 135 12.08 15.49 -7.84
C PHE A 135 12.67 14.07 -7.75
N PRO A 136 13.91 13.84 -8.26
CA PRO A 136 14.63 12.60 -7.98
C PRO A 136 14.79 12.38 -6.48
N PHE A 137 14.72 11.11 -6.05
CA PHE A 137 14.93 10.75 -4.64
C PHE A 137 16.40 10.93 -4.25
N ASP A 138 16.63 11.61 -3.14
CA ASP A 138 17.94 11.75 -2.52
C ASP A 138 17.90 11.18 -1.11
N THR A 139 18.66 10.11 -0.87
CA THR A 139 18.71 9.42 0.43
C THR A 139 19.36 10.25 1.54
N THR A 140 20.16 11.27 1.17
CA THR A 140 20.93 12.09 2.13
C THR A 140 20.11 13.20 2.78
N VAL A 141 18.93 13.50 2.25
CA VAL A 141 18.04 14.55 2.75
C VAL A 141 16.66 14.00 3.11
N ASP A 142 15.94 14.72 3.96
CA ASP A 142 14.64 14.29 4.47
C ASP A 142 13.44 14.83 3.68
N VAL A 143 13.67 15.73 2.72
CA VAL A 143 12.62 16.46 1.98
C VAL A 143 11.67 15.59 1.13
N ALA A 144 12.01 14.33 0.89
CA ALA A 144 11.16 13.36 0.17
C ALA A 144 10.75 12.17 1.05
N LYS A 145 10.90 12.30 2.37
CA LYS A 145 10.54 11.26 3.34
C LYS A 145 9.27 11.64 4.10
N TRP A 146 8.28 10.78 4.05
CA TRP A 146 6.94 11.04 4.55
C TRP A 146 6.51 9.98 5.56
N GLY A 147 6.05 10.41 6.72
CA GLY A 147 5.39 9.55 7.69
C GLY A 147 3.91 9.39 7.35
N ILE A 148 3.35 8.22 7.58
CA ILE A 148 1.93 7.94 7.40
C ILE A 148 1.38 7.55 8.76
N GLN A 149 0.50 8.38 9.30
CA GLN A 149 -0.11 8.15 10.61
C GLN A 149 -1.62 7.96 10.44
N CYS A 150 -2.12 6.84 10.93
CA CYS A 150 -3.55 6.58 10.96
C CYS A 150 -4.24 7.53 11.95
N VAL A 151 -5.30 8.17 11.52
CA VAL A 151 -6.12 9.08 12.34
C VAL A 151 -7.46 8.44 12.69
N ASP A 152 -8.03 7.68 11.75
CA ASP A 152 -9.20 6.84 11.97
C ASP A 152 -9.18 5.62 11.02
N GLU A 153 -10.22 4.83 11.00
CA GLU A 153 -10.32 3.56 10.25
C GLU A 153 -9.89 3.67 8.78
N ASN A 154 -10.15 4.80 8.13
CA ASN A 154 -9.98 4.96 6.67
C ASN A 154 -9.04 6.10 6.28
N TYR A 155 -8.64 6.93 7.26
CA TYR A 155 -7.93 8.17 6.96
C TYR A 155 -6.61 8.31 7.71
N PHE A 156 -5.65 8.87 7.01
CA PHE A 156 -4.28 9.09 7.46
C PHE A 156 -3.93 10.57 7.35
N CYS A 157 -3.10 11.07 8.25
CA CYS A 157 -2.32 12.26 7.99
C CYS A 157 -0.94 11.86 7.45
N ILE A 158 -0.40 12.66 6.56
CA ILE A 158 0.89 12.43 5.90
C ILE A 158 1.86 13.51 6.38
N THR A 159 2.86 13.12 7.16
CA THR A 159 3.81 14.05 7.82
C THR A 159 5.07 14.21 6.98
N ALA A 160 5.58 15.43 6.85
CA ALA A 160 6.88 15.67 6.24
C ALA A 160 7.99 15.52 7.27
N LYS A 161 8.94 14.60 7.04
CA LYS A 161 10.00 14.28 8.01
C LYS A 161 10.81 15.53 8.41
N GLY A 162 11.02 15.71 9.73
CA GLY A 162 11.83 16.77 10.31
C GLY A 162 11.18 18.16 10.31
N THR A 163 9.90 18.30 9.91
CA THR A 163 9.23 19.59 9.82
C THR A 163 8.20 19.84 10.91
N GLY A 164 7.65 18.77 11.51
CA GLY A 164 6.52 18.84 12.42
C GLY A 164 5.21 19.27 11.75
N THR A 165 5.13 19.19 10.41
CA THR A 165 3.95 19.60 9.62
C THR A 165 3.41 18.45 8.83
N VAL A 166 2.16 18.55 8.41
CA VAL A 166 1.45 17.57 7.61
C VAL A 166 1.09 18.12 6.23
N LEU A 167 0.95 17.21 5.28
CA LEU A 167 0.41 17.52 3.96
C LEU A 167 -1.02 18.01 4.08
N GLU A 168 -1.37 19.04 3.33
CA GLU A 168 -2.74 19.53 3.22
C GLU A 168 -3.08 19.97 1.80
N VAL A 169 -4.37 19.98 1.49
CA VAL A 169 -4.87 20.76 0.34
C VAL A 169 -5.07 22.19 0.83
N VAL A 170 -4.34 23.12 0.22
CA VAL A 170 -4.32 24.54 0.66
C VAL A 170 -5.71 25.14 0.60
N ASP A 171 -6.05 25.93 1.63
CA ASP A 171 -7.34 26.63 1.77
C ASP A 171 -8.56 25.71 1.78
N SER A 172 -8.41 24.42 2.05
CA SER A 172 -9.47 23.40 1.95
C SER A 172 -10.22 23.47 0.60
N SER A 173 -9.51 23.82 -0.45
CA SER A 173 -10.09 24.03 -1.80
C SER A 173 -10.61 22.70 -2.37
N ASP A 174 -11.83 22.71 -2.90
CA ASP A 174 -12.43 21.58 -3.61
C ASP A 174 -12.21 21.61 -5.13
N LYS A 175 -11.46 22.62 -5.61
CA LYS A 175 -11.25 22.85 -7.05
C LYS A 175 -10.24 21.85 -7.65
N GLU A 176 -10.43 21.61 -8.96
CA GLU A 176 -9.42 20.94 -9.77
C GLU A 176 -8.09 21.72 -9.75
N ASN A 177 -6.98 20.96 -9.66
CA ASN A 177 -5.62 21.50 -9.62
C ASN A 177 -5.33 22.38 -8.37
N ALA A 178 -6.13 22.25 -7.29
CA ALA A 178 -5.76 22.89 -6.04
C ALA A 178 -4.43 22.33 -5.54
N VAL A 179 -3.55 23.23 -5.13
CA VAL A 179 -2.19 22.87 -4.74
C VAL A 179 -2.13 22.25 -3.36
N LEU A 180 -1.12 21.40 -3.16
CA LEU A 180 -0.78 20.87 -1.85
C LEU A 180 0.27 21.74 -1.17
N GLY A 181 0.19 21.79 0.15
CA GLY A 181 1.09 22.51 1.02
C GLY A 181 1.40 21.75 2.31
N LEU A 182 2.09 22.42 3.22
CA LEU A 182 2.37 21.94 4.56
C LEU A 182 1.81 22.89 5.61
N ALA A 183 1.16 22.36 6.64
CA ALA A 183 0.66 23.11 7.78
C ALA A 183 0.78 22.28 9.07
N PRO A 184 0.70 22.91 10.26
CA PRO A 184 0.52 22.20 11.51
C PRO A 184 -0.75 21.32 11.46
N PHE A 185 -0.68 20.13 12.05
CA PHE A 185 -1.84 19.24 12.09
C PHE A 185 -2.96 19.82 12.96
N THR A 186 -4.14 19.94 12.41
CA THR A 186 -5.36 20.43 13.08
C THR A 186 -6.47 19.37 13.12
N GLY A 187 -6.32 18.28 12.38
CA GLY A 187 -7.36 17.27 12.20
C GLY A 187 -8.45 17.65 11.18
N ALA A 188 -8.29 18.77 10.47
CA ALA A 188 -9.24 19.19 9.44
C ALA A 188 -9.23 18.22 8.24
N ASP A 189 -10.38 18.06 7.58
CA ASP A 189 -10.55 17.06 6.52
C ASP A 189 -9.65 17.27 5.29
N ASN A 190 -9.14 18.49 5.07
CA ASN A 190 -8.17 18.78 4.01
C ASN A 190 -6.73 18.31 4.33
N GLN A 191 -6.49 17.84 5.57
CA GLN A 191 -5.23 17.23 6.03
C GLN A 191 -5.34 15.71 6.16
N LEU A 192 -6.49 15.14 5.84
CA LEU A 192 -6.78 13.72 5.95
C LEU A 192 -6.90 13.09 4.57
N PHE A 193 -6.24 11.95 4.40
CA PHE A 193 -6.17 11.26 3.11
C PHE A 193 -6.47 9.77 3.29
N SER A 194 -7.27 9.19 2.41
CA SER A 194 -7.32 7.74 2.27
C SER A 194 -6.24 7.26 1.31
N ILE A 195 -5.62 6.12 1.62
CA ILE A 195 -4.62 5.45 0.79
C ILE A 195 -5.27 4.16 0.30
N GLN A 196 -5.58 4.09 -0.99
CA GLN A 196 -6.34 3.00 -1.58
C GLN A 196 -5.47 2.29 -2.63
N GLU A 197 -5.28 0.99 -2.45
CA GLU A 197 -4.59 0.19 -3.46
C GLU A 197 -5.33 0.32 -4.80
N ILE A 198 -4.58 0.61 -5.85
CA ILE A 198 -5.06 0.50 -7.22
C ILE A 198 -4.64 -0.89 -7.65
N GLY A 199 -5.60 -1.73 -8.07
CA GLY A 199 -5.28 -3.05 -8.61
C GLY A 199 -4.17 -2.91 -9.65
N ASP A 200 -3.24 -3.86 -9.68
CA ASP A 200 -2.10 -3.83 -10.59
C ASP A 200 -2.56 -3.54 -12.02
N ALA A 201 -2.43 -2.28 -12.45
CA ALA A 201 -2.45 -1.92 -13.84
C ALA A 201 -1.10 -2.38 -14.44
N THR A 202 -0.82 -3.68 -14.41
CA THR A 202 0.11 -4.29 -15.35
C THR A 202 -0.59 -4.17 -16.70
N GLY A 203 -0.14 -3.19 -17.47
CA GLY A 203 -0.73 -2.85 -18.74
C GLY A 203 -0.88 -4.03 -19.68
N ILE A 204 -2.00 -4.66 -19.61
CA ILE A 204 -2.75 -5.36 -20.64
C ILE A 204 -4.20 -5.37 -20.15
N GLY A 205 -5.08 -4.64 -20.79
CA GLY A 205 -6.50 -4.45 -20.53
C GLY A 205 -7.15 -5.30 -19.43
N GLY A 206 -7.46 -4.64 -18.30
CA GLY A 206 -8.55 -5.10 -17.43
C GLY A 206 -8.44 -6.48 -16.78
N ILE A 207 -7.25 -6.97 -16.43
CA ILE A 207 -7.14 -8.23 -15.68
C ILE A 207 -7.25 -7.95 -14.18
N GLU A 208 -8.35 -8.38 -13.58
CA GLU A 208 -8.57 -8.32 -12.13
C GLU A 208 -7.77 -9.44 -11.44
N VAL A 209 -6.98 -9.10 -10.41
CA VAL A 209 -6.33 -10.13 -9.58
C VAL A 209 -7.32 -10.61 -8.53
N VAL A 210 -7.75 -11.85 -8.64
CA VAL A 210 -8.70 -12.48 -7.73
C VAL A 210 -7.99 -13.44 -6.79
N LYS A 211 -8.35 -13.42 -5.51
CA LYS A 211 -7.81 -14.38 -4.54
C LYS A 211 -8.43 -15.75 -4.77
N ALA A 212 -7.60 -16.74 -5.11
CA ALA A 212 -8.04 -18.13 -5.19
C ALA A 212 -8.11 -18.76 -3.80
N ILE A 213 -9.08 -19.61 -3.60
CA ILE A 213 -9.21 -20.49 -2.43
C ILE A 213 -8.56 -21.81 -2.78
N THR A 214 -7.58 -22.24 -2.00
CA THR A 214 -6.87 -23.52 -2.16
C THR A 214 -7.15 -24.43 -0.98
N TYR A 215 -7.71 -25.63 -1.24
CA TYR A 215 -8.08 -26.58 -0.17
C TYR A 215 -8.07 -28.03 -0.65
N PRO A 216 -7.51 -28.95 0.20
CA PRO A 216 -6.68 -28.68 1.37
C PRO A 216 -5.31 -28.11 0.99
N ASN A 217 -4.71 -27.28 1.85
CA ASN A 217 -3.35 -26.81 1.68
C ASN A 217 -2.69 -26.65 3.08
N PRO A 218 -1.73 -27.48 3.48
CA PRO A 218 -1.06 -28.53 2.68
C PRO A 218 -1.98 -29.71 2.26
N PHE A 219 -1.59 -30.44 1.20
CA PHE A 219 -2.35 -31.57 0.66
C PHE A 219 -1.47 -32.82 0.49
N THR A 220 -2.10 -34.02 0.47
CA THR A 220 -1.44 -35.30 0.18
C THR A 220 -1.78 -35.80 -1.22
N ASP A 221 -3.05 -36.03 -1.50
CA ASP A 221 -3.50 -36.69 -2.71
C ASP A 221 -3.99 -35.71 -3.77
N TYR A 222 -4.78 -34.72 -3.37
CA TYR A 222 -5.32 -33.73 -4.29
C TYR A 222 -5.47 -32.35 -3.64
N ILE A 223 -5.60 -31.34 -4.45
CA ILE A 223 -5.91 -29.98 -4.04
C ILE A 223 -6.93 -29.37 -5.01
N ASN A 224 -7.88 -28.63 -4.47
CA ASN A 224 -8.80 -27.80 -5.21
C ASN A 224 -8.31 -26.35 -5.22
N ILE A 225 -8.39 -25.70 -6.37
CA ILE A 225 -8.06 -24.29 -6.58
C ILE A 225 -9.30 -23.66 -7.19
N SER A 226 -10.00 -22.83 -6.41
CA SER A 226 -11.28 -22.24 -6.79
C SER A 226 -11.18 -20.71 -6.83
N VAL A 227 -11.78 -20.09 -7.85
CA VAL A 227 -11.92 -18.66 -7.98
C VAL A 227 -13.33 -18.27 -8.37
N PRO A 228 -13.88 -17.14 -7.89
CA PRO A 228 -15.09 -16.55 -8.45
C PRO A 228 -14.85 -16.22 -9.94
N ALA A 229 -15.80 -16.52 -10.79
CA ALA A 229 -15.67 -16.32 -12.21
C ALA A 229 -17.02 -16.06 -12.88
N LYS A 230 -17.03 -15.30 -13.97
CA LYS A 230 -18.25 -15.10 -14.76
C LYS A 230 -18.49 -16.30 -15.68
N GLU A 231 -19.75 -16.69 -15.83
CA GLU A 231 -20.19 -17.74 -16.71
C GLU A 231 -19.72 -17.51 -18.17
N GLY A 232 -19.28 -18.57 -18.83
CA GLY A 232 -18.80 -18.54 -20.20
C GLY A 232 -17.32 -18.16 -20.37
N GLY A 233 -16.64 -17.68 -19.33
CA GLY A 233 -15.21 -17.37 -19.37
C GLY A 233 -14.35 -18.63 -19.47
N LYS A 234 -13.25 -18.57 -20.22
CA LYS A 234 -12.24 -19.65 -20.26
C LYS A 234 -11.12 -19.39 -19.27
N PHE A 235 -10.77 -20.41 -18.49
CA PHE A 235 -9.70 -20.35 -17.50
C PHE A 235 -8.68 -21.46 -17.73
N THR A 236 -7.41 -21.13 -17.50
CA THR A 236 -6.31 -22.09 -17.56
C THR A 236 -5.48 -22.04 -16.30
N LEU A 237 -5.37 -23.20 -15.63
CA LEU A 237 -4.50 -23.40 -14.48
C LEU A 237 -3.13 -23.89 -14.97
N TYR A 238 -2.07 -23.34 -14.41
CA TYR A 238 -0.70 -23.81 -14.53
C TYR A 238 -0.13 -24.07 -13.15
N ILE A 239 0.60 -25.17 -12.95
CA ILE A 239 1.30 -25.48 -11.71
C ILE A 239 2.77 -25.72 -12.02
N TYR A 240 3.63 -25.05 -11.26
CA TYR A 240 5.09 -25.10 -11.42
C TYR A 240 5.76 -25.63 -10.16
N THR A 241 6.91 -26.26 -10.30
CA THR A 241 7.81 -26.51 -9.19
C THR A 241 8.36 -25.19 -8.64
N SER A 242 8.96 -25.20 -7.45
CA SER A 242 9.68 -24.04 -6.90
C SER A 242 10.85 -23.56 -7.78
N SER A 243 11.35 -24.40 -8.68
CA SER A 243 12.39 -24.07 -9.68
C SER A 243 11.83 -23.53 -11.00
N GLY A 244 10.49 -23.35 -11.11
CA GLY A 244 9.84 -22.78 -12.29
C GLY A 244 9.48 -23.76 -13.40
N ASN A 245 9.68 -25.08 -13.21
CA ASN A 245 9.29 -26.07 -14.21
C ASN A 245 7.79 -26.33 -14.15
N LEU A 246 7.12 -26.27 -15.31
CA LEU A 246 5.69 -26.60 -15.43
C LEU A 246 5.49 -28.12 -15.18
N VAL A 247 4.60 -28.45 -14.25
CA VAL A 247 4.25 -29.84 -13.90
C VAL A 247 2.80 -30.22 -14.20
N TYR A 248 1.94 -29.22 -14.39
CA TYR A 248 0.53 -29.43 -14.71
C TYR A 248 -0.07 -28.22 -15.40
N SER A 249 -0.98 -28.47 -16.34
CA SER A 249 -1.88 -27.44 -16.87
C SER A 249 -3.23 -28.06 -17.25
N ASP A 250 -4.30 -27.31 -17.03
CA ASP A 250 -5.67 -27.66 -17.38
C ASP A 250 -6.47 -26.41 -17.73
N SER A 251 -7.48 -26.56 -18.61
CA SER A 251 -8.32 -25.46 -19.06
C SER A 251 -9.79 -25.83 -18.94
N GLN A 252 -10.60 -24.96 -18.39
CA GLN A 252 -12.03 -25.14 -18.21
C GLN A 252 -12.80 -23.89 -18.67
N VAL A 253 -14.04 -24.11 -19.11
CA VAL A 253 -15.03 -23.04 -19.33
C VAL A 253 -15.96 -23.02 -18.14
N VAL A 254 -16.21 -21.82 -17.63
CA VAL A 254 -17.02 -21.62 -16.42
C VAL A 254 -18.50 -21.90 -16.71
N ALA A 255 -19.07 -22.85 -15.98
CA ALA A 255 -20.50 -23.18 -16.07
C ALA A 255 -21.35 -22.44 -15.02
N GLU A 256 -20.72 -21.97 -13.96
CA GLU A 256 -21.36 -21.26 -12.82
C GLU A 256 -20.50 -20.07 -12.40
N ASN A 257 -20.88 -19.35 -11.35
CA ASN A 257 -20.11 -18.18 -10.86
C ASN A 257 -18.78 -18.52 -10.16
N VAL A 258 -18.30 -19.75 -10.27
CA VAL A 258 -17.04 -20.24 -9.69
C VAL A 258 -16.43 -21.26 -10.64
N VAL A 259 -15.12 -21.17 -10.88
CA VAL A 259 -14.34 -22.25 -11.51
C VAL A 259 -13.48 -22.95 -10.46
N THR A 260 -13.48 -24.28 -10.48
CA THR A 260 -12.68 -25.10 -9.57
C THR A 260 -11.85 -26.10 -10.35
N PHE A 261 -10.55 -26.03 -10.18
CA PHE A 261 -9.60 -27.01 -10.71
C PHE A 261 -9.20 -27.97 -9.60
N THR A 262 -9.23 -29.26 -9.89
CA THR A 262 -8.72 -30.29 -9.00
C THR A 262 -7.44 -30.88 -9.57
N TRP A 263 -6.34 -30.70 -8.84
CA TRP A 263 -5.05 -31.30 -9.20
C TRP A 263 -4.74 -32.49 -8.31
N ASN A 264 -4.53 -33.66 -8.95
CA ASN A 264 -4.07 -34.88 -8.30
C ASN A 264 -2.73 -35.30 -8.91
N PRO A 265 -1.59 -34.91 -8.30
CA PRO A 265 -0.25 -35.14 -8.88
C PRO A 265 0.21 -36.60 -8.85
N GLY A 266 -0.50 -37.49 -8.15
CA GLY A 266 -0.07 -38.89 -7.94
C GLY A 266 1.27 -38.99 -7.19
N PHE A 267 1.86 -40.20 -7.25
CA PHE A 267 3.13 -40.50 -6.56
C PHE A 267 4.37 -40.04 -7.36
N SER A 268 4.23 -39.74 -8.64
CA SER A 268 5.34 -39.32 -9.50
C SER A 268 5.85 -37.91 -9.22
N ILE A 269 5.03 -37.06 -8.64
CA ILE A 269 5.38 -35.69 -8.27
C ILE A 269 5.85 -35.68 -6.81
N PRO A 270 7.10 -35.26 -6.53
CA PRO A 270 7.66 -35.27 -5.18
C PRO A 270 6.91 -34.33 -4.24
N LYS A 271 7.05 -34.57 -2.94
CA LYS A 271 6.60 -33.65 -1.90
C LYS A 271 7.37 -32.33 -2.00
N GLY A 272 6.72 -31.23 -1.67
CA GLY A 272 7.37 -29.92 -1.70
C GLY A 272 6.45 -28.76 -1.98
N LEU A 273 7.06 -27.60 -2.22
CA LEU A 273 6.40 -26.35 -2.58
C LEU A 273 6.18 -26.27 -4.08
N PHE A 274 4.96 -25.91 -4.47
CA PHE A 274 4.57 -25.62 -5.84
C PHE A 274 3.98 -24.22 -5.92
N ILE A 275 4.05 -23.61 -7.09
CA ILE A 275 3.45 -22.32 -7.42
C ILE A 275 2.38 -22.56 -8.46
N TYR A 276 1.17 -22.08 -8.22
CA TYR A 276 0.12 -22.10 -9.23
C TYR A 276 -0.11 -20.71 -9.83
N SER A 277 -0.48 -20.67 -11.08
CA SER A 277 -0.97 -19.49 -11.81
C SER A 277 -2.24 -19.87 -12.55
N LEU A 278 -3.30 -19.13 -12.32
CA LEU A 278 -4.57 -19.29 -12.99
C LEU A 278 -4.85 -18.04 -13.82
N LYS A 279 -5.11 -18.24 -15.11
CA LYS A 279 -5.35 -17.16 -16.08
C LYS A 279 -6.74 -17.30 -16.66
N GLY A 280 -7.51 -16.23 -16.64
CA GLY A 280 -8.77 -16.04 -17.35
C GLY A 280 -8.66 -14.89 -18.35
N ASP A 281 -9.75 -14.62 -19.06
CA ASP A 281 -9.80 -13.56 -20.09
C ASP A 281 -9.64 -12.16 -19.51
N THR A 282 -10.12 -11.94 -18.27
CA THR A 282 -10.15 -10.61 -17.60
C THR A 282 -9.51 -10.58 -16.23
N PHE A 283 -9.02 -11.72 -15.71
CA PHE A 283 -8.34 -11.77 -14.42
C PHE A 283 -7.27 -12.85 -14.31
N CYS A 284 -6.42 -12.74 -13.32
CA CYS A 284 -5.47 -13.80 -12.94
C CYS A 284 -5.51 -14.04 -11.43
N ALA A 285 -5.12 -15.24 -11.03
CA ALA A 285 -4.88 -15.61 -9.64
C ALA A 285 -3.58 -16.41 -9.54
N GLY A 286 -2.90 -16.35 -8.41
CA GLY A 286 -1.69 -17.12 -8.17
C GLY A 286 -1.41 -17.31 -6.70
N GLY A 287 -0.60 -18.32 -6.39
CA GLY A 287 -0.25 -18.59 -5.00
C GLY A 287 0.65 -19.80 -4.83
N LYS A 288 0.83 -20.18 -3.58
CA LYS A 288 1.70 -21.29 -3.14
C LYS A 288 0.85 -22.43 -2.60
N ILE A 289 1.21 -23.66 -2.96
CA ILE A 289 0.59 -24.89 -2.46
C ILE A 289 1.68 -25.87 -2.02
N VAL A 290 1.40 -26.66 -1.00
CA VAL A 290 2.38 -27.57 -0.39
C VAL A 290 1.86 -29.00 -0.44
N LYS A 291 2.59 -29.90 -1.12
CA LYS A 291 2.36 -31.34 -1.10
C LYS A 291 3.15 -31.99 0.05
N GLN A 292 2.48 -32.79 0.87
CA GLN A 292 3.05 -33.55 1.98
C GLN A 292 3.18 -35.04 1.65
#